data_a6044484f7bc99dfc60f08cf74552eba
#
_entry.id   a6044484f7bc99dfc60f08cf74552eba
#
_cell.length_a   1.000
_cell.length_b   1.000
_cell.length_c   1.000
_cell.angle_alpha   90.00
_cell.angle_beta   90.00
_cell.angle_gamma   90.00
#
_symmetry.space_group_name_H-M   'P 1'
#
loop_
_entity.id
_entity.type
_entity.pdbx_description
1 polymer ?
#
loop_
_entity_poly.entity_id
_entity_poly.type
_entity_poly.pdbx_seq_one_letter_code
_entity_poly.pdbx_strand_id
1 'polypeptide(L)'
;MIDRAIVLTLPMMLAGPSVAASAAHRWPGNIAGRAESLAALQSLEIDLLTRDSATLALDDWCARHRMAAPGTRIVADRDTAAVKAPTADQRRRLGVTDQEPIRYRRVRLRCGTHVLSEADNWYVPSRLTAAMNAALDTSNTAFGRVVQPLGFRRQTLSARLLWSPLPDGWDSGRPIPAGPPMLQIPDHVIENRALLVTAAGTPFSEVVETYTGAVLDFPPPSAHD
;
A
#
# COMPACT_ATOMS: atom_id res chain seq x y z
N MET A 1 -34.63 -67.88 14.51
CA MET A 1 -35.01 -66.46 14.52
C MET A 1 -33.76 -65.70 14.87
N ILE A 2 -33.13 -65.03 13.87
CA ILE A 2 -31.85 -64.29 14.04
C ILE A 2 -32.20 -62.84 13.82
N ASP A 3 -32.14 -62.06 14.90
CA ASP A 3 -32.42 -60.60 14.91
C ASP A 3 -31.25 -59.88 14.34
N ARG A 4 -31.44 -59.18 13.25
CA ARG A 4 -30.41 -58.29 12.62
C ARG A 4 -30.60 -56.89 13.13
N ALA A 5 -29.73 -56.44 14.03
CA ALA A 5 -29.63 -55.03 14.40
C ALA A 5 -29.02 -54.21 13.26
N ILE A 6 -29.78 -53.24 12.76
CA ILE A 6 -29.33 -52.27 11.78
C ILE A 6 -28.64 -51.11 12.54
N VAL A 7 -27.31 -51.00 12.39
CA VAL A 7 -26.54 -49.85 12.91
C VAL A 7 -26.63 -48.71 11.90
N LEU A 8 -27.37 -47.65 12.25
CA LEU A 8 -27.43 -46.41 11.48
C LEU A 8 -26.21 -45.55 11.83
N THR A 9 -25.25 -45.47 10.94
CA THR A 9 -24.13 -44.52 11.05
C THR A 9 -24.54 -43.16 10.49
N LEU A 10 -24.67 -42.18 11.37
CA LEU A 10 -24.91 -40.77 11.01
C LEU A 10 -23.60 -40.14 10.52
N PRO A 11 -23.55 -39.52 9.34
CA PRO A 11 -22.33 -38.79 8.90
C PRO A 11 -22.15 -37.52 9.72
N MET A 12 -21.05 -37.44 10.43
CA MET A 12 -20.62 -36.21 11.15
C MET A 12 -20.10 -35.23 10.11
N MET A 13 -20.89 -34.20 9.78
CA MET A 13 -20.46 -33.07 8.95
C MET A 13 -19.47 -32.20 9.75
N LEU A 14 -18.21 -32.28 9.39
CA LEU A 14 -17.18 -31.31 9.83
C LEU A 14 -17.45 -29.97 9.16
N ALA A 15 -18.02 -29.03 9.90
CA ALA A 15 -18.05 -27.65 9.49
C ALA A 15 -16.61 -27.09 9.51
N GLY A 16 -16.03 -26.90 8.33
CA GLY A 16 -14.75 -26.21 8.18
C GLY A 16 -14.86 -24.76 8.69
N PRO A 17 -13.75 -24.15 9.17
CA PRO A 17 -13.77 -22.76 9.60
C PRO A 17 -14.15 -21.88 8.39
N SER A 18 -15.30 -21.22 8.49
CA SER A 18 -15.70 -20.15 7.57
C SER A 18 -14.70 -19.01 7.75
N VAL A 19 -13.83 -18.80 6.77
CA VAL A 19 -13.04 -17.57 6.69
C VAL A 19 -14.03 -16.45 6.39
N ALA A 20 -14.42 -15.73 7.44
CA ALA A 20 -15.21 -14.53 7.29
C ALA A 20 -14.39 -13.56 6.42
N ALA A 21 -14.85 -13.32 5.20
CA ALA A 21 -14.32 -12.20 4.40
C ALA A 21 -14.49 -10.94 5.24
N SER A 22 -13.38 -10.25 5.52
CA SER A 22 -13.40 -8.96 6.21
C SER A 22 -14.37 -8.05 5.46
N ALA A 23 -15.47 -7.67 6.09
CA ALA A 23 -16.41 -6.73 5.49
C ALA A 23 -15.67 -5.42 5.33
N ALA A 24 -15.43 -5.00 4.09
CA ALA A 24 -14.85 -3.70 3.80
C ALA A 24 -15.64 -2.61 4.53
N HIS A 25 -14.96 -1.76 5.30
CA HIS A 25 -15.59 -0.67 6.01
C HIS A 25 -16.22 0.31 5.01
N ARG A 26 -17.48 0.68 5.26
CA ARG A 26 -18.24 1.50 4.35
C ARG A 26 -18.30 2.95 4.84
N TRP A 27 -17.72 3.85 4.08
CA TRP A 27 -17.76 5.27 4.36
C TRP A 27 -19.09 5.88 3.89
N PRO A 28 -19.80 6.67 4.73
CA PRO A 28 -21.03 7.33 4.33
C PRO A 28 -20.82 8.29 3.16
N GLY A 29 -21.76 8.35 2.22
CA GLY A 29 -21.71 9.27 1.09
C GLY A 29 -22.27 10.67 1.38
N ASN A 30 -22.67 10.96 2.63
CA ASN A 30 -23.06 12.30 3.06
C ASN A 30 -21.84 13.23 3.16
N ILE A 31 -22.05 14.53 3.38
CA ILE A 31 -20.97 15.53 3.45
C ILE A 31 -19.94 15.18 4.52
N ALA A 32 -20.36 14.74 5.69
CA ALA A 32 -19.45 14.40 6.78
C ALA A 32 -18.55 13.23 6.41
N GLY A 33 -19.09 12.10 5.97
CA GLY A 33 -18.30 10.94 5.57
C GLY A 33 -17.37 11.20 4.38
N ARG A 34 -17.80 12.06 3.44
CA ARG A 34 -16.96 12.52 2.32
C ARG A 34 -15.79 13.39 2.82
N ALA A 35 -16.05 14.32 3.73
CA ALA A 35 -15.00 15.17 4.31
C ALA A 35 -14.02 14.35 5.18
N GLU A 36 -14.52 13.43 6.00
CA GLU A 36 -13.71 12.54 6.83
C GLU A 36 -12.82 11.63 5.99
N SER A 37 -13.35 11.02 4.93
CA SER A 37 -12.54 10.18 4.04
C SER A 37 -11.48 10.98 3.28
N LEU A 38 -11.78 12.22 2.85
CA LEU A 38 -10.79 13.11 2.27
C LEU A 38 -9.70 13.48 3.28
N ALA A 39 -10.10 13.84 4.50
CA ALA A 39 -9.16 14.17 5.57
C ALA A 39 -8.23 12.98 5.91
N ALA A 40 -8.75 11.74 5.91
CA ALA A 40 -7.96 10.54 6.09
C ALA A 40 -6.93 10.36 4.96
N LEU A 41 -7.34 10.51 3.69
CA LEU A 41 -6.43 10.43 2.54
C LEU A 41 -5.34 11.50 2.61
N GLN A 42 -5.70 12.74 2.91
CA GLN A 42 -4.73 13.85 3.06
C GLN A 42 -3.76 13.60 4.23
N SER A 43 -4.25 13.03 5.33
CA SER A 43 -3.40 12.65 6.48
C SER A 43 -2.38 11.58 6.09
N LEU A 44 -2.79 10.55 5.35
CA LEU A 44 -1.88 9.54 4.81
C LEU A 44 -0.87 10.19 3.85
N GLU A 45 -1.33 11.06 2.95
CA GLU A 45 -0.44 11.71 1.98
C GLU A 45 0.61 12.57 2.66
N ILE A 46 0.24 13.33 3.71
CA ILE A 46 1.19 14.10 4.53
C ILE A 46 2.23 13.15 5.17
N ASP A 47 1.80 12.04 5.75
CA ASP A 47 2.73 11.05 6.33
C ASP A 47 3.71 10.52 5.27
N LEU A 48 3.22 10.24 4.05
CA LEU A 48 4.03 9.73 2.94
C LEU A 48 5.02 10.77 2.38
N LEU A 49 4.64 12.04 2.38
CA LEU A 49 5.45 13.14 1.84
C LEU A 49 6.49 13.65 2.84
N THR A 50 6.23 13.52 4.14
CA THR A 50 7.11 14.02 5.21
C THR A 50 8.10 12.99 5.75
N ARG A 51 7.94 11.71 5.37
CA ARG A 51 8.82 10.62 5.81
C ARG A 51 9.68 10.09 4.67
N ASP A 52 10.91 9.73 4.97
CA ASP A 52 11.82 9.14 3.98
C ASP A 52 11.38 7.73 3.53
N SER A 53 10.65 7.01 4.36
CA SER A 53 10.22 5.64 4.08
C SER A 53 8.69 5.50 4.06
N ALA A 54 8.12 5.29 2.88
CA ALA A 54 6.70 4.94 2.73
C ALA A 54 6.33 3.63 3.47
N THR A 55 7.25 2.66 3.56
CA THR A 55 7.03 1.44 4.33
C THR A 55 6.77 1.74 5.81
N LEU A 56 7.54 2.65 6.41
CA LEU A 56 7.35 3.03 7.82
C LEU A 56 6.07 3.88 8.01
N ALA A 57 5.73 4.73 7.04
CA ALA A 57 4.46 5.45 7.05
C ALA A 57 3.27 4.48 7.03
N LEU A 58 3.34 3.44 6.19
CA LEU A 58 2.30 2.40 6.12
C LEU A 58 2.26 1.50 7.36
N ASP A 59 3.41 1.20 8.01
CA ASP A 59 3.42 0.49 9.30
C ASP A 59 2.61 1.27 10.36
N ASP A 60 2.87 2.59 10.46
CA ASP A 60 2.17 3.46 11.42
C ASP A 60 0.70 3.64 11.06
N TRP A 61 0.38 3.75 9.76
CA TRP A 61 -1.00 3.82 9.28
C TRP A 61 -1.78 2.57 9.66
N CYS A 62 -1.22 1.40 9.37
CA CYS A 62 -1.79 0.09 9.70
C CYS A 62 -2.06 -0.03 11.22
N ALA A 63 -1.10 0.35 12.06
CA ALA A 63 -1.21 0.26 13.51
C ALA A 63 -2.23 1.26 14.07
N ARG A 64 -2.19 2.53 13.64
CA ARG A 64 -3.07 3.62 14.09
C ARG A 64 -4.54 3.31 13.79
N HIS A 65 -4.83 2.76 12.62
CA HIS A 65 -6.19 2.41 12.20
C HIS A 65 -6.57 0.97 12.54
N ARG A 66 -5.70 0.21 13.27
CA ARG A 66 -5.99 -1.16 13.72
C ARG A 66 -6.41 -2.09 12.60
N MET A 67 -5.80 -1.93 11.41
CA MET A 67 -6.16 -2.68 10.21
C MET A 67 -5.75 -4.15 10.29
N ALA A 68 -4.85 -4.50 11.22
CA ALA A 68 -4.41 -5.87 11.49
C ALA A 68 -4.08 -6.04 12.98
N ALA A 69 -3.71 -7.25 13.39
CA ALA A 69 -3.30 -7.54 14.76
C ALA A 69 -2.16 -6.62 15.23
N PRO A 70 -2.13 -6.21 16.50
CA PRO A 70 -1.04 -5.38 17.02
C PRO A 70 0.34 -5.95 16.72
N GLY A 71 1.27 -5.09 16.32
CA GLY A 71 2.63 -5.49 15.94
C GLY A 71 2.79 -6.02 14.52
N THR A 72 1.69 -6.12 13.74
CA THR A 72 1.78 -6.46 12.32
C THR A 72 2.66 -5.45 11.59
N ARG A 73 3.57 -5.96 10.77
CA ARG A 73 4.46 -5.15 9.92
C ARG A 73 4.07 -5.28 8.46
N ILE A 74 4.34 -4.24 7.70
CA ILE A 74 4.18 -4.28 6.24
C ILE A 74 5.10 -5.34 5.64
N VAL A 75 4.51 -6.21 4.83
CA VAL A 75 5.22 -7.19 4.01
C VAL A 75 5.08 -6.85 2.53
N ALA A 76 6.05 -7.25 1.74
CA ALA A 76 6.09 -7.00 0.30
C ALA A 76 5.87 -8.31 -0.47
N ASP A 77 4.65 -8.54 -0.92
CA ASP A 77 4.37 -9.65 -1.84
C ASP A 77 4.96 -9.31 -3.20
N ARG A 78 5.98 -10.05 -3.62
CA ARG A 78 6.72 -9.79 -4.86
C ARG A 78 6.00 -10.38 -6.06
N ASP A 79 5.89 -9.59 -7.12
CA ASP A 79 5.56 -10.08 -8.46
C ASP A 79 6.87 -10.33 -9.21
N THR A 80 7.34 -11.57 -9.17
CA THR A 80 8.61 -11.97 -9.81
C THR A 80 8.48 -12.16 -11.32
N ALA A 81 7.27 -12.21 -11.86
CA ALA A 81 7.02 -12.32 -13.30
C ALA A 81 6.99 -10.94 -13.98
N ALA A 82 6.76 -9.87 -13.21
CA ALA A 82 6.72 -8.52 -13.77
C ALA A 82 8.11 -8.05 -14.17
N VAL A 83 8.20 -7.56 -15.41
CA VAL A 83 9.41 -6.96 -15.97
C VAL A 83 9.05 -5.61 -16.58
N LYS A 84 9.75 -4.54 -16.19
CA LYS A 84 9.56 -3.21 -16.73
C LYS A 84 10.91 -2.51 -16.86
N ALA A 85 11.32 -2.26 -18.11
CA ALA A 85 12.57 -1.56 -18.37
C ALA A 85 12.54 -0.12 -17.82
N PRO A 86 13.65 0.43 -17.33
CA PRO A 86 13.74 1.84 -16.98
C PRO A 86 13.65 2.71 -18.23
N THR A 87 13.00 3.85 -18.12
CA THR A 87 12.98 4.87 -19.16
C THR A 87 14.30 5.64 -19.23
N ALA A 88 14.57 6.35 -20.33
CA ALA A 88 15.74 7.24 -20.44
C ALA A 88 15.73 8.32 -19.33
N ASP A 89 14.54 8.83 -18.98
CA ASP A 89 14.38 9.82 -17.90
C ASP A 89 14.75 9.24 -16.53
N GLN A 90 14.37 8.01 -16.25
CA GLN A 90 14.75 7.31 -15.02
C GLN A 90 16.26 7.09 -14.94
N ARG A 91 16.90 6.69 -16.05
CA ARG A 91 18.35 6.58 -16.12
C ARG A 91 19.04 7.92 -15.84
N ARG A 92 18.55 9.00 -16.45
CA ARG A 92 19.09 10.35 -16.18
C ARG A 92 18.95 10.77 -14.71
N ARG A 93 17.76 10.56 -14.10
CA ARG A 93 17.55 10.89 -12.68
C ARG A 93 18.38 10.03 -11.75
N LEU A 94 18.56 8.76 -12.08
CA LEU A 94 19.44 7.86 -11.33
C LEU A 94 20.93 8.16 -11.57
N GLY A 95 21.29 8.99 -12.58
CA GLY A 95 22.67 9.32 -12.89
C GLY A 95 23.49 8.09 -13.28
N VAL A 96 22.95 7.24 -14.16
CA VAL A 96 23.57 6.01 -14.63
C VAL A 96 23.75 6.02 -16.14
N THR A 97 24.80 5.37 -16.62
CA THR A 97 25.04 5.16 -18.07
C THR A 97 24.10 4.08 -18.60
N ASP A 98 24.04 3.95 -19.95
CA ASP A 98 23.24 2.91 -20.58
C ASP A 98 23.71 1.48 -20.23
N GLN A 99 25.00 1.31 -19.91
CA GLN A 99 25.60 0.04 -19.54
C GLN A 99 25.45 -0.30 -18.05
N GLU A 100 25.17 0.69 -17.18
CA GLU A 100 25.03 0.43 -15.76
C GLU A 100 23.70 -0.30 -15.48
N PRO A 101 23.75 -1.46 -14.80
CA PRO A 101 22.55 -2.24 -14.53
C PRO A 101 21.56 -1.50 -13.62
N ILE A 102 20.29 -1.50 -14.02
CA ILE A 102 19.15 -1.14 -13.16
C ILE A 102 18.31 -2.40 -13.00
N ARG A 103 17.97 -2.74 -11.76
CA ARG A 103 17.01 -3.80 -11.45
C ARG A 103 15.63 -3.22 -11.25
N TYR A 104 14.64 -3.99 -11.65
CA TYR A 104 13.22 -3.70 -11.43
C TYR A 104 12.63 -4.66 -10.40
N ARG A 105 11.76 -4.13 -9.54
CA ARG A 105 11.03 -4.90 -8.55
C ARG A 105 9.62 -4.36 -8.44
N ARG A 106 8.62 -5.23 -8.69
CA ARG A 106 7.21 -4.95 -8.44
C ARG A 106 6.76 -5.66 -7.17
N VAL A 107 6.02 -4.96 -6.33
CA VAL A 107 5.50 -5.51 -5.07
C VAL A 107 4.12 -4.97 -4.77
N ARG A 108 3.36 -5.75 -3.98
CA ARG A 108 2.20 -5.27 -3.23
C ARG A 108 2.59 -5.17 -1.76
N LEU A 109 2.44 -3.99 -1.18
CA LEU A 109 2.70 -3.75 0.24
C LEU A 109 1.42 -4.04 1.03
N ARG A 110 1.50 -5.00 1.94
CA ARG A 110 0.34 -5.52 2.65
C ARG A 110 0.46 -5.37 4.16
N CYS A 111 -0.65 -4.90 4.78
CA CYS A 111 -0.91 -4.93 6.22
C CYS A 111 -1.94 -6.03 6.51
N GLY A 112 -1.54 -7.13 7.13
CA GLY A 112 -2.42 -8.28 7.29
C GLY A 112 -2.96 -8.76 5.94
N THR A 113 -4.28 -8.69 5.73
CA THR A 113 -4.94 -9.03 4.46
C THR A 113 -5.10 -7.86 3.51
N HIS A 114 -4.89 -6.61 3.98
CA HIS A 114 -5.11 -5.40 3.20
C HIS A 114 -3.89 -5.07 2.34
N VAL A 115 -4.05 -5.04 1.03
CA VAL A 115 -3.04 -4.52 0.10
C VAL A 115 -3.16 -3.00 0.10
N LEU A 116 -2.23 -2.30 0.74
CA LEU A 116 -2.30 -0.84 0.90
C LEU A 116 -1.64 -0.09 -0.25
N SER A 117 -0.66 -0.70 -0.92
CA SER A 117 0.06 -0.08 -2.03
C SER A 117 0.57 -1.12 -3.01
N GLU A 118 0.62 -0.74 -4.28
CA GLU A 118 1.38 -1.39 -5.34
C GLU A 118 2.56 -0.50 -5.69
N ALA A 119 3.76 -1.07 -5.80
CA ALA A 119 4.96 -0.30 -6.07
C ALA A 119 5.79 -0.90 -7.18
N ASP A 120 6.14 -0.04 -8.14
CA ASP A 120 7.18 -0.27 -9.15
C ASP A 120 8.46 0.41 -8.68
N ASN A 121 9.54 -0.33 -8.57
CA ASN A 121 10.81 0.18 -8.08
C ASN A 121 11.95 -0.18 -9.05
N TRP A 122 12.69 0.84 -9.50
CA TRP A 122 13.91 0.70 -10.29
C TRP A 122 15.09 1.14 -9.43
N TYR A 123 16.06 0.26 -9.19
CA TYR A 123 17.19 0.56 -8.34
C TYR A 123 18.51 0.12 -8.93
N VAL A 124 19.59 0.77 -8.51
CA VAL A 124 20.97 0.54 -8.97
C VAL A 124 21.64 -0.42 -8.00
N PRO A 125 21.84 -1.72 -8.36
CA PRO A 125 22.37 -2.72 -7.42
C PRO A 125 23.77 -2.41 -6.90
N SER A 126 24.61 -1.75 -7.72
CA SER A 126 25.97 -1.35 -7.34
C SER A 126 26.01 -0.32 -6.20
N ARG A 127 24.89 0.36 -5.92
CA ARG A 127 24.74 1.34 -4.84
C ARG A 127 24.14 0.76 -3.57
N LEU A 128 23.89 -0.55 -3.55
CA LEU A 128 23.44 -1.33 -2.41
C LEU A 128 24.51 -2.32 -1.98
N THR A 129 24.48 -2.74 -0.72
CA THR A 129 25.36 -3.82 -0.26
C THR A 129 24.93 -5.17 -0.84
N ALA A 130 25.84 -6.16 -0.85
CA ALA A 130 25.50 -7.52 -1.28
C ALA A 130 24.36 -8.11 -0.44
N ALA A 131 24.35 -7.87 0.88
CA ALA A 131 23.29 -8.33 1.78
C ALA A 131 21.94 -7.70 1.45
N MET A 132 21.88 -6.39 1.12
CA MET A 132 20.65 -5.72 0.69
C MET A 132 20.13 -6.30 -0.61
N ASN A 133 20.98 -6.48 -1.61
CA ASN A 133 20.60 -7.10 -2.87
C ASN A 133 20.04 -8.50 -2.65
N ALA A 134 20.71 -9.34 -1.86
CA ALA A 134 20.24 -10.68 -1.53
C ALA A 134 18.87 -10.64 -0.82
N ALA A 135 18.68 -9.75 0.14
CA ALA A 135 17.41 -9.60 0.84
C ALA A 135 16.26 -9.19 -0.11
N LEU A 136 16.53 -8.29 -1.06
CA LEU A 136 15.55 -7.87 -2.08
C LEU A 136 15.19 -9.01 -3.04
N ASP A 137 16.14 -9.90 -3.33
CA ASP A 137 15.95 -11.02 -4.25
C ASP A 137 15.24 -12.22 -3.60
N THR A 138 15.39 -12.43 -2.28
CA THR A 138 14.98 -13.68 -1.62
C THR A 138 13.91 -13.52 -0.54
N SER A 139 13.62 -12.29 -0.08
CA SER A 139 12.69 -12.07 1.03
C SER A 139 11.48 -11.22 0.63
N ASN A 140 10.44 -11.28 1.47
CA ASN A 140 9.25 -10.42 1.40
C ASN A 140 9.42 -9.14 2.25
N THR A 141 10.67 -8.79 2.59
CA THR A 141 10.95 -7.54 3.29
C THR A 141 10.74 -6.36 2.35
N ALA A 142 10.00 -5.35 2.83
CA ALA A 142 9.74 -4.15 2.04
C ALA A 142 11.04 -3.37 1.77
N PHE A 143 11.15 -2.76 0.57
CA PHE A 143 12.36 -2.09 0.08
C PHE A 143 12.90 -1.06 1.08
N GLY A 144 12.04 -0.15 1.55
CA GLY A 144 12.44 0.91 2.50
C GLY A 144 13.06 0.37 3.78
N ARG A 145 12.66 -0.83 4.24
CA ARG A 145 13.26 -1.48 5.41
C ARG A 145 14.62 -2.09 5.11
N VAL A 146 14.78 -2.72 3.93
CA VAL A 146 16.06 -3.29 3.50
C VAL A 146 17.12 -2.22 3.38
N VAL A 147 16.77 -1.05 2.80
CA VAL A 147 17.73 0.04 2.53
C VAL A 147 17.84 1.07 3.67
N GLN A 148 17.08 0.91 4.75
CA GLN A 148 17.12 1.82 5.90
C GLN A 148 18.52 2.12 6.43
N PRO A 149 19.47 1.15 6.50
CA PRO A 149 20.85 1.41 6.96
C PRO A 149 21.64 2.39 6.09
N LEU A 150 21.16 2.74 4.87
CA LEU A 150 21.79 3.77 4.04
C LEU A 150 21.53 5.20 4.54
N GLY A 151 20.66 5.39 5.53
CA GLY A 151 20.26 6.72 5.99
C GLY A 151 19.72 7.58 4.84
N PHE A 152 18.92 6.95 3.95
CA PHE A 152 18.46 7.59 2.73
C PHE A 152 17.43 8.70 2.98
N ARG A 153 17.33 9.59 2.02
CA ARG A 153 16.28 10.62 1.94
C ARG A 153 15.40 10.38 0.73
N ARG A 154 14.15 10.78 0.85
CA ARG A 154 13.15 10.72 -0.21
C ARG A 154 13.01 12.10 -0.86
N GLN A 155 13.15 12.18 -2.18
CA GLN A 155 12.85 13.37 -2.98
C GLN A 155 11.58 13.08 -3.79
N THR A 156 10.47 13.70 -3.44
CA THR A 156 9.21 13.55 -4.15
C THR A 156 9.30 14.20 -5.53
N LEU A 157 9.04 13.43 -6.59
CA LEU A 157 8.99 13.90 -7.97
C LEU A 157 7.58 14.31 -8.37
N SER A 158 6.58 13.56 -7.88
CA SER A 158 5.16 13.91 -8.01
C SER A 158 4.35 13.25 -6.90
N ALA A 159 3.26 13.91 -6.52
CA ALA A 159 2.25 13.39 -5.61
C ALA A 159 0.87 13.79 -6.16
N ARG A 160 -0.06 12.85 -6.22
CA ARG A 160 -1.38 13.06 -6.79
C ARG A 160 -2.45 12.28 -6.05
N LEU A 161 -3.52 12.95 -5.67
CA LEU A 161 -4.78 12.27 -5.38
C LEU A 161 -5.38 11.79 -6.71
N LEU A 162 -5.60 10.49 -6.85
CA LEU A 162 -6.27 9.89 -8.01
C LEU A 162 -7.78 9.92 -7.85
N TRP A 163 -8.25 10.06 -6.62
CA TRP A 163 -9.66 10.14 -6.29
C TRP A 163 -9.90 11.13 -5.14
N SER A 164 -10.96 11.91 -5.25
CA SER A 164 -11.48 12.76 -4.18
C SER A 164 -12.95 12.47 -3.95
N PRO A 165 -13.40 12.26 -2.71
CA PRO A 165 -14.81 12.09 -2.38
C PRO A 165 -15.61 13.39 -2.51
N LEU A 166 -14.96 14.54 -2.54
CA LEU A 166 -15.57 15.86 -2.75
C LEU A 166 -15.22 16.38 -4.15
N PRO A 167 -16.12 17.13 -4.80
CA PRO A 167 -15.89 17.68 -6.14
C PRO A 167 -14.84 18.79 -6.11
N ASP A 168 -14.18 19.04 -7.24
CA ASP A 168 -13.26 20.17 -7.36
C ASP A 168 -13.94 21.49 -7.03
N GLY A 169 -13.26 22.34 -6.25
CA GLY A 169 -13.75 23.67 -5.85
C GLY A 169 -14.79 23.63 -4.71
N TRP A 170 -14.95 22.49 -4.03
CA TRP A 170 -15.81 22.40 -2.85
C TRP A 170 -15.39 23.39 -1.74
N ASP A 171 -14.10 23.61 -1.61
CA ASP A 171 -13.46 24.52 -0.64
C ASP A 171 -13.57 25.99 -1.04
N SER A 172 -13.94 26.30 -2.27
CA SER A 172 -14.09 27.64 -2.82
C SER A 172 -15.56 28.00 -3.13
N GLY A 173 -16.50 27.27 -2.50
CA GLY A 173 -17.93 27.60 -2.55
C GLY A 173 -18.70 26.95 -3.70
N ARG A 174 -18.11 26.02 -4.45
CA ARG A 174 -18.86 25.22 -5.44
C ARG A 174 -19.86 24.33 -4.70
N PRO A 175 -21.14 24.27 -5.15
CA PRO A 175 -22.14 23.42 -4.54
C PRO A 175 -21.70 21.95 -4.54
N ILE A 176 -21.90 21.28 -3.41
CA ILE A 176 -21.63 19.85 -3.26
C ILE A 176 -22.93 19.10 -3.56
N PRO A 177 -23.01 18.33 -4.65
CA PRO A 177 -24.20 17.54 -4.97
C PRO A 177 -24.42 16.44 -3.93
N ALA A 178 -25.68 16.00 -3.76
CA ALA A 178 -26.00 14.86 -2.92
C ALA A 178 -25.17 13.64 -3.37
N GLY A 179 -24.56 12.96 -2.41
CA GLY A 179 -23.78 11.76 -2.66
C GLY A 179 -24.63 10.48 -2.62
N PRO A 180 -24.06 9.35 -3.03
CA PRO A 180 -24.69 8.05 -2.81
C PRO A 180 -24.78 7.74 -1.31
N PRO A 181 -25.62 6.78 -0.87
CA PRO A 181 -25.71 6.41 0.56
C PRO A 181 -24.34 6.01 1.15
N MET A 182 -23.52 5.31 0.36
CA MET A 182 -22.16 4.90 0.71
C MET A 182 -21.19 5.30 -0.39
N LEU A 183 -19.97 5.68 -0.02
CA LEU A 183 -18.92 5.98 -0.97
C LEU A 183 -18.51 4.73 -1.74
N GLN A 184 -18.27 4.90 -3.03
CA GLN A 184 -17.62 3.93 -3.88
C GLN A 184 -16.14 4.34 -3.99
N ILE A 185 -15.31 3.70 -3.19
CA ILE A 185 -13.88 3.95 -3.17
C ILE A 185 -13.25 3.14 -4.32
N PRO A 186 -12.53 3.78 -5.25
CA PRO A 186 -11.90 3.05 -6.36
C PRO A 186 -10.69 2.24 -5.89
N ASP A 187 -10.19 1.38 -6.78
CA ASP A 187 -9.03 0.54 -6.50
C ASP A 187 -7.78 1.36 -6.17
N HIS A 188 -7.63 2.55 -6.75
CA HIS A 188 -6.47 3.41 -6.55
C HIS A 188 -6.89 4.83 -6.16
N VAL A 189 -6.26 5.37 -5.11
CA VAL A 189 -6.66 6.66 -4.51
C VAL A 189 -5.53 7.71 -4.46
N ILE A 190 -4.26 7.28 -4.39
CA ILE A 190 -3.09 8.17 -4.39
C ILE A 190 -2.01 7.55 -5.28
N GLU A 191 -1.22 8.37 -5.96
CA GLU A 191 -0.01 7.97 -6.65
C GLU A 191 1.13 8.92 -6.30
N ASN A 192 2.25 8.36 -5.80
CA ASN A 192 3.47 9.09 -5.52
C ASN A 192 4.63 8.54 -6.34
N ARG A 193 5.47 9.45 -6.86
CA ARG A 193 6.74 9.11 -7.45
C ARG A 193 7.86 9.78 -6.67
N ALA A 194 8.92 9.05 -6.38
CA ALA A 194 10.05 9.57 -5.64
C ALA A 194 11.38 9.00 -6.12
N LEU A 195 12.42 9.80 -5.94
CA LEU A 195 13.81 9.41 -6.05
C LEU A 195 14.36 9.22 -4.63
N LEU A 196 15.00 8.09 -4.38
CA LEU A 196 15.68 7.81 -3.12
C LEU A 196 17.16 8.09 -3.31
N VAL A 197 17.70 8.90 -2.41
CA VAL A 197 19.11 9.31 -2.43
C VAL A 197 19.78 8.92 -1.11
N THR A 198 21.04 8.53 -1.16
CA THR A 198 21.84 8.29 0.05
C THR A 198 22.05 9.57 0.84
N ALA A 199 22.57 9.47 2.06
CA ALA A 199 22.94 10.65 2.86
C ALA A 199 23.92 11.59 2.14
N ALA A 200 24.75 11.06 1.23
CA ALA A 200 25.67 11.82 0.39
C ALA A 200 25.00 12.43 -0.86
N GLY A 201 23.68 12.25 -1.04
CA GLY A 201 22.95 12.78 -2.18
C GLY A 201 23.00 11.92 -3.44
N THR A 202 23.59 10.73 -3.41
CA THR A 202 23.67 9.84 -4.57
C THR A 202 22.32 9.15 -4.79
N PRO A 203 21.64 9.32 -5.95
CA PRO A 203 20.42 8.60 -6.26
C PRO A 203 20.70 7.10 -6.36
N PHE A 204 19.83 6.25 -5.81
CA PHE A 204 20.00 4.79 -5.92
C PHE A 204 18.72 4.05 -6.29
N SER A 205 17.57 4.69 -6.17
CA SER A 205 16.30 4.09 -6.53
C SER A 205 15.28 5.15 -6.95
N GLU A 206 14.47 4.84 -7.96
CA GLU A 206 13.23 5.56 -8.28
C GLU A 206 12.05 4.62 -8.07
N VAL A 207 11.02 5.11 -7.38
CA VAL A 207 9.82 4.34 -7.05
C VAL A 207 8.58 5.08 -7.53
N VAL A 208 7.61 4.31 -8.04
CA VAL A 208 6.23 4.73 -8.26
C VAL A 208 5.35 3.89 -7.34
N GLU A 209 4.63 4.54 -6.47
CA GLU A 209 3.77 3.91 -5.47
C GLU A 209 2.33 4.33 -5.72
N THR A 210 1.46 3.35 -5.98
CA THR A 210 0.03 3.56 -6.15
C THR A 210 -0.68 2.98 -4.93
N TYR A 211 -1.30 3.84 -4.14
CA TYR A 211 -2.02 3.45 -2.92
C TYR A 211 -3.44 3.07 -3.28
N THR A 212 -3.88 1.94 -2.73
CA THR A 212 -5.18 1.35 -3.05
C THR A 212 -6.28 1.94 -2.18
N GLY A 213 -7.54 1.73 -2.57
CA GLY A 213 -8.70 2.08 -1.74
C GLY A 213 -8.71 1.40 -0.38
N ALA A 214 -7.97 0.29 -0.22
CA ALA A 214 -7.84 -0.41 1.06
C ALA A 214 -7.14 0.40 2.16
N VAL A 215 -6.47 1.52 1.83
CA VAL A 215 -5.97 2.46 2.86
C VAL A 215 -7.10 3.08 3.69
N LEU A 216 -8.34 3.02 3.20
CA LEU A 216 -9.55 3.46 3.91
C LEU A 216 -10.38 2.30 4.49
N ASP A 217 -9.85 1.07 4.53
CA ASP A 217 -10.55 -0.10 5.05
C ASP A 217 -10.46 -0.17 6.59
N PHE A 218 -10.99 0.86 7.23
CA PHE A 218 -11.15 0.98 8.67
C PHE A 218 -12.45 1.75 8.99
N PRO A 219 -13.04 1.62 10.20
CA PRO A 219 -14.26 2.32 10.56
C PRO A 219 -14.12 3.84 10.44
N PRO A 220 -15.08 4.55 9.79
CA PRO A 220 -15.11 6.00 9.81
C PRO A 220 -15.16 6.54 11.25
N PRO A 221 -14.53 7.69 11.55
CA PRO A 221 -14.60 8.31 12.88
C PRO A 221 -16.02 8.53 13.39
N SER A 222 -16.92 9.00 12.51
CA SER A 222 -18.35 9.23 12.83
C SER A 222 -19.16 7.94 13.05
N ALA A 223 -18.58 6.75 12.86
CA ALA A 223 -19.28 5.49 13.16
C ALA A 223 -19.24 5.13 14.67
N HIS A 224 -18.62 5.95 15.50
CA HIS A 224 -18.47 5.75 16.94
C HIS A 224 -19.35 6.67 17.79
N ASP A 225 -20.15 7.53 17.16
CA ASP A 225 -21.19 8.36 17.78
C ASP A 225 -22.57 7.68 17.64
#